data_7acb756e4e29fb3c988c983dbdfa0a2b
#
_entry.id   7acb756e4e29fb3c988c983dbdfa0a2b
#
_cell.length_a   1.000
_cell.length_b   1.000
_cell.length_c   1.000
_cell.angle_alpha   90.00
_cell.angle_beta   90.00
_cell.angle_gamma   90.00
#
_symmetry.space_group_name_H-M   'P 1'
#
loop_
_entity.id
_entity.type
_entity.pdbx_description
1 polymer ?
#
loop_
_entity_poly.entity_id
_entity_poly.type
_entity_poly.pdbx_seq_one_letter_code
_entity_poly.pdbx_strand_id
1 'polypeptide(L)'
;MIGRMEREWVAEESVLIDAPPERVYAAVADPRAMTAWSPELFAVWMRRRPVAEGVKFIGWNRRGPFVWFTGCEVSAAVPGEVFAFRVHSFRLPVALWGYRLEAVPGGTRLTEYWQDLRRDNRSAGFVSLLGRAFTGVKAGDRAGINREGMRATLERIKSTVER
;
A
#
# COMPACT_ATOMS: atom_id res chain seq x y z
N MET A 1 29.82 2.51 18.97
CA MET A 1 28.40 2.89 19.09
C MET A 1 27.68 2.41 17.87
N ILE A 2 26.95 1.30 17.96
CA ILE A 2 26.04 0.89 16.89
C ILE A 2 24.80 1.77 17.07
N GLY A 3 24.69 2.80 16.22
CA GLY A 3 23.52 3.66 16.22
C GLY A 3 22.28 2.80 16.01
N ARG A 4 21.38 2.80 16.98
CA ARG A 4 20.03 2.24 16.85
C ARG A 4 19.39 2.98 15.68
N MET A 5 19.28 2.36 14.51
CA MET A 5 18.51 2.96 13.40
C MET A 5 17.12 3.21 13.93
N GLU A 6 16.72 4.48 13.98
CA GLU A 6 15.36 4.84 14.36
C GLU A 6 14.39 4.21 13.36
N ARG A 7 13.32 3.61 13.88
CA ARG A 7 12.28 3.00 13.08
C ARG A 7 11.59 4.08 12.24
N GLU A 8 11.58 3.90 10.93
CA GLU A 8 10.81 4.77 10.03
C GLU A 8 9.32 4.42 10.08
N TRP A 9 8.49 5.44 10.28
CA TRP A 9 7.03 5.33 10.42
C TRP A 9 6.27 5.65 9.14
N VAL A 10 6.94 6.27 8.20
CA VAL A 10 6.39 6.67 6.89
C VAL A 10 7.39 6.34 5.80
N ALA A 11 6.89 5.99 4.63
CA ALA A 11 7.67 5.85 3.42
C ALA A 11 6.85 6.34 2.23
N GLU A 12 7.48 6.95 1.24
CA GLU A 12 6.84 7.31 -0.02
C GLU A 12 7.84 7.26 -1.18
N GLU A 13 7.34 6.93 -2.35
CA GLU A 13 8.04 6.93 -3.62
C GLU A 13 7.13 7.52 -4.70
N SER A 14 7.71 8.13 -5.71
CA SER A 14 6.96 8.78 -6.78
C SER A 14 7.49 8.40 -8.16
N VAL A 15 6.61 8.48 -9.16
CA VAL A 15 6.96 8.32 -10.57
C VAL A 15 6.18 9.33 -11.41
N LEU A 16 6.75 9.75 -12.55
CA LEU A 16 6.05 10.55 -13.55
C LEU A 16 5.46 9.61 -14.62
N ILE A 17 4.17 9.75 -14.88
CA ILE A 17 3.43 8.95 -15.86
C ILE A 17 2.90 9.86 -16.96
N ASP A 18 3.17 9.53 -18.21
CA ASP A 18 2.65 10.24 -19.39
C ASP A 18 1.19 9.84 -19.65
N ALA A 19 0.31 10.28 -18.76
CA ALA A 19 -1.13 10.12 -18.86
C ALA A 19 -1.83 11.11 -17.93
N PRO A 20 -3.08 11.49 -18.22
CA PRO A 20 -3.86 12.39 -17.34
C PRO A 20 -4.22 11.72 -16.01
N PRO A 21 -4.44 12.49 -14.93
CA PRO A 21 -4.73 11.95 -13.59
C PRO A 21 -5.92 10.98 -13.56
N GLU A 22 -6.96 11.21 -14.33
CA GLU A 22 -8.15 10.35 -14.39
C GLU A 22 -7.82 8.95 -14.88
N ARG A 23 -6.95 8.83 -15.88
CA ARG A 23 -6.50 7.54 -16.42
C ARG A 23 -5.61 6.81 -15.45
N VAL A 24 -4.71 7.51 -14.77
CA VAL A 24 -3.85 6.93 -13.72
C VAL A 24 -4.70 6.48 -12.54
N TYR A 25 -5.65 7.30 -12.10
CA TYR A 25 -6.56 6.98 -11.01
C TYR A 25 -7.38 5.71 -11.31
N ALA A 26 -7.93 5.59 -12.51
CA ALA A 26 -8.68 4.40 -12.93
C ALA A 26 -7.85 3.11 -12.81
N ALA A 27 -6.53 3.18 -13.01
CA ALA A 27 -5.63 2.04 -12.84
C ALA A 27 -5.40 1.68 -11.37
N VAL A 28 -5.23 2.67 -10.48
CA VAL A 28 -4.82 2.42 -9.07
C VAL A 28 -5.98 2.30 -8.09
N ALA A 29 -7.16 2.79 -8.42
CA ALA A 29 -8.30 2.87 -7.51
C ALA A 29 -9.18 1.61 -7.45
N ASP A 30 -8.67 0.47 -7.89
CA ASP A 30 -9.32 -0.83 -7.74
C ASP A 30 -8.40 -1.79 -6.98
N PRO A 31 -8.74 -2.20 -5.76
CA PRO A 31 -7.93 -3.16 -5.01
C PRO A 31 -7.65 -4.47 -5.76
N ARG A 32 -8.58 -4.92 -6.61
CA ARG A 32 -8.40 -6.14 -7.41
C ARG A 32 -7.28 -6.01 -8.44
N ALA A 33 -7.06 -4.82 -8.97
CA ALA A 33 -5.99 -4.54 -9.92
C ALA A 33 -4.59 -4.52 -9.26
N MET A 34 -4.51 -4.30 -7.95
CA MET A 34 -3.24 -4.23 -7.21
C MET A 34 -2.42 -5.53 -7.30
N THR A 35 -3.06 -6.68 -7.54
CA THR A 35 -2.36 -7.96 -7.74
C THR A 35 -1.47 -7.98 -8.99
N ALA A 36 -1.73 -7.09 -9.95
CA ALA A 36 -0.94 -6.99 -11.18
C ALA A 36 0.41 -6.29 -10.97
N TRP A 37 0.53 -5.45 -9.97
CA TRP A 37 1.76 -4.66 -9.75
C TRP A 37 2.38 -4.77 -8.37
N SER A 38 1.65 -5.16 -7.34
CA SER A 38 2.25 -5.40 -6.03
C SER A 38 3.17 -6.61 -6.03
N PRO A 39 4.37 -6.53 -5.44
CA PRO A 39 5.25 -7.70 -5.31
C PRO A 39 4.81 -8.70 -4.23
N GLU A 40 3.97 -8.30 -3.30
CA GLU A 40 3.51 -9.15 -2.18
C GLU A 40 2.06 -9.61 -2.33
N LEU A 41 1.17 -8.71 -2.76
CA LEU A 41 -0.26 -8.99 -2.87
C LEU A 41 -0.56 -9.87 -4.08
N PHE A 42 -1.08 -11.06 -3.87
CA PHE A 42 -1.38 -12.00 -4.96
C PHE A 42 -2.86 -12.31 -5.17
N ALA A 43 -3.72 -11.99 -4.22
CA ALA A 43 -5.17 -12.16 -4.34
C ALA A 43 -5.93 -11.11 -3.51
N VAL A 44 -7.09 -10.70 -4.01
CA VAL A 44 -8.00 -9.79 -3.32
C VAL A 44 -9.40 -10.38 -3.37
N TRP A 45 -10.05 -10.43 -2.21
CA TRP A 45 -11.45 -10.74 -2.11
C TRP A 45 -12.24 -9.51 -1.68
N MET A 46 -13.25 -9.14 -2.46
CA MET A 46 -14.20 -8.08 -2.12
C MET A 46 -15.56 -8.33 -2.79
N ARG A 47 -16.61 -7.81 -2.19
CA ARG A 47 -17.96 -7.88 -2.78
C ARG A 47 -18.00 -7.08 -4.08
N ARG A 48 -18.81 -7.53 -5.05
CA ARG A 48 -19.08 -6.78 -6.27
C ARG A 48 -19.86 -5.52 -5.95
N ARG A 49 -19.17 -4.39 -5.97
CA ARG A 49 -19.73 -3.04 -5.84
C ARG A 49 -18.70 -2.01 -6.30
N PRO A 50 -19.14 -0.78 -6.64
CA PRO A 50 -18.21 0.30 -6.93
C PRO A 50 -17.26 0.53 -5.76
N VAL A 51 -16.01 0.85 -6.08
CA VAL A 51 -15.00 1.19 -5.07
C VAL A 51 -15.26 2.60 -4.57
N ALA A 52 -15.45 2.75 -3.28
CA ALA A 52 -15.73 4.02 -2.61
C ALA A 52 -15.21 3.96 -1.18
N GLU A 53 -15.13 5.10 -0.52
CA GLU A 53 -14.80 5.19 0.90
C GLU A 53 -15.72 4.27 1.73
N GLY A 54 -15.13 3.56 2.71
CA GLY A 54 -15.83 2.58 3.55
C GLY A 54 -15.95 1.17 2.96
N VAL A 55 -15.59 0.96 1.70
CA VAL A 55 -15.58 -0.39 1.10
C VAL A 55 -14.49 -1.24 1.72
N LYS A 56 -14.84 -2.46 2.13
CA LYS A 56 -13.92 -3.41 2.75
C LYS A 56 -13.49 -4.49 1.76
N PHE A 57 -12.24 -4.91 1.89
CA PHE A 57 -11.68 -6.03 1.14
C PHE A 57 -10.66 -6.81 1.96
N ILE A 58 -10.34 -8.02 1.53
CA ILE A 58 -9.30 -8.84 2.13
C ILE A 58 -8.17 -9.01 1.10
N GLY A 59 -6.96 -8.66 1.50
CA GLY A 59 -5.75 -8.89 0.73
C GLY A 59 -5.00 -10.13 1.20
N TRP A 60 -4.60 -10.98 0.26
CA TRP A 60 -3.72 -12.12 0.49
C TRP A 60 -2.33 -11.79 -0.01
N ASN A 61 -1.34 -11.94 0.86
CA ASN A 61 0.04 -11.54 0.62
C ASN A 61 0.98 -12.74 0.75
N ARG A 62 2.09 -12.68 0.00
CA ARG A 62 3.15 -13.68 0.04
C ARG A 62 4.52 -13.02 -0.02
N ARG A 63 5.43 -13.52 0.81
CA ARG A 63 6.85 -13.15 0.78
C ARG A 63 7.69 -14.40 1.09
N GLY A 64 8.36 -14.94 0.09
CA GLY A 64 9.06 -16.22 0.23
C GLY A 64 8.11 -17.34 0.70
N PRO A 65 8.41 -18.05 1.78
CA PRO A 65 7.55 -19.09 2.34
C PRO A 65 6.38 -18.55 3.17
N PHE A 66 6.37 -17.24 3.48
CA PHE A 66 5.36 -16.63 4.34
C PHE A 66 4.13 -16.18 3.53
N VAL A 67 2.95 -16.60 3.97
CA VAL A 67 1.65 -16.20 3.43
C VAL A 67 0.78 -15.67 4.56
N TRP A 68 0.15 -14.51 4.34
CA TRP A 68 -0.75 -13.92 5.32
C TRP A 68 -1.87 -13.15 4.63
N PHE A 69 -2.94 -12.87 5.37
CA PHE A 69 -4.03 -12.03 4.90
C PHE A 69 -4.20 -10.79 5.79
N THR A 70 -4.76 -9.75 5.22
CA THR A 70 -5.07 -8.49 5.90
C THR A 70 -6.47 -8.05 5.56
N GLY A 71 -7.19 -7.53 6.57
CA GLY A 71 -8.43 -6.81 6.36
C GLY A 71 -8.14 -5.37 5.99
N CYS A 72 -8.79 -4.87 4.96
CA CYS A 72 -8.59 -3.51 4.46
C CYS A 72 -9.92 -2.77 4.34
N GLU A 73 -9.87 -1.44 4.52
CA GLU A 73 -11.01 -0.55 4.32
C GLU A 73 -10.55 0.70 3.57
N VAL A 74 -11.22 1.03 2.47
CA VAL A 74 -10.95 2.24 1.71
C VAL A 74 -11.24 3.47 2.57
N SER A 75 -10.24 4.30 2.80
CA SER A 75 -10.30 5.51 3.64
C SER A 75 -10.43 6.79 2.85
N ALA A 76 -10.05 6.79 1.57
CA ALA A 76 -10.23 7.91 0.65
C ALA A 76 -10.32 7.40 -0.79
N ALA A 77 -11.24 7.95 -1.56
CA ALA A 77 -11.45 7.63 -2.97
C ALA A 77 -11.97 8.87 -3.69
N VAL A 78 -11.07 9.79 -4.02
CA VAL A 78 -11.37 11.02 -4.76
C VAL A 78 -10.78 10.90 -6.17
N PRO A 79 -11.63 10.76 -7.21
CA PRO A 79 -11.18 10.56 -8.58
C PRO A 79 -10.15 11.60 -9.03
N GLY A 80 -9.03 11.12 -9.60
CA GLY A 80 -7.95 11.96 -10.09
C GLY A 80 -7.04 12.57 -9.02
N GLU A 81 -7.31 12.36 -7.73
CA GLU A 81 -6.57 13.00 -6.63
C GLU A 81 -5.96 12.01 -5.66
N VAL A 82 -6.77 11.15 -5.03
CA VAL A 82 -6.31 10.24 -3.98
C VAL A 82 -7.10 8.95 -3.93
N PHE A 83 -6.39 7.85 -3.71
CA PHE A 83 -6.96 6.56 -3.32
C PHE A 83 -6.15 6.01 -2.15
N ALA A 84 -6.80 5.72 -1.03
CA ALA A 84 -6.14 5.23 0.17
C ALA A 84 -6.97 4.18 0.91
N PHE A 85 -6.30 3.30 1.63
CA PHE A 85 -6.95 2.29 2.45
C PHE A 85 -6.16 2.01 3.73
N ARG A 86 -6.89 1.69 4.80
CA ARG A 86 -6.32 1.23 6.07
C ARG A 86 -6.23 -0.28 6.08
N VAL A 87 -5.12 -0.78 6.60
CA VAL A 87 -4.84 -2.20 6.78
C VAL A 87 -4.99 -2.55 8.26
N HIS A 88 -5.73 -3.62 8.54
CA HIS A 88 -5.95 -4.16 9.88
C HIS A 88 -5.49 -5.62 9.93
N SER A 89 -4.95 -6.03 11.07
CA SER A 89 -4.68 -7.42 11.41
C SER A 89 -5.33 -7.72 12.76
N PHE A 90 -6.19 -8.74 12.82
CA PHE A 90 -6.98 -9.05 14.02
C PHE A 90 -7.73 -7.83 14.60
N ARG A 91 -8.33 -6.99 13.73
CA ARG A 91 -9.02 -5.73 14.05
C ARG A 91 -8.13 -4.62 14.61
N LEU A 92 -6.82 -4.83 14.68
CA LEU A 92 -5.87 -3.83 15.12
C LEU A 92 -5.32 -3.06 13.91
N PRO A 93 -5.23 -1.72 13.97
CA PRO A 93 -4.67 -0.93 12.88
C PRO A 93 -3.18 -1.24 12.70
N VAL A 94 -2.77 -1.51 11.45
CA VAL A 94 -1.40 -1.85 11.09
C VAL A 94 -0.76 -0.75 10.25
N ALA A 95 -1.44 -0.33 9.18
CA ALA A 95 -0.87 0.63 8.24
C ALA A 95 -1.96 1.40 7.48
N LEU A 96 -1.56 2.55 6.96
CA LEU A 96 -2.25 3.29 5.94
C LEU A 96 -1.42 3.21 4.65
N TRP A 97 -2.05 2.80 3.56
CA TRP A 97 -1.50 2.81 2.22
C TRP A 97 -2.30 3.75 1.33
N GLY A 98 -1.65 4.41 0.41
CA GLY A 98 -2.37 5.25 -0.53
C GLY A 98 -1.55 5.69 -1.73
N TYR A 99 -2.28 6.27 -2.68
CA TYR A 99 -1.78 6.92 -3.87
C TYR A 99 -2.26 8.36 -3.90
N ARG A 100 -1.35 9.31 -4.11
CA ARG A 100 -1.67 10.70 -4.42
C ARG A 100 -1.33 10.97 -5.88
N LEU A 101 -2.21 11.67 -6.56
CA LEU A 101 -2.06 12.06 -7.95
C LEU A 101 -1.98 13.58 -8.05
N GLU A 102 -1.01 14.05 -8.80
CA GLU A 102 -0.81 15.48 -9.06
C GLU A 102 -0.63 15.68 -10.56
N ALA A 103 -1.50 16.52 -11.16
CA ALA A 103 -1.30 16.93 -12.55
C ALA A 103 -0.04 17.78 -12.67
N VAL A 104 0.84 17.40 -13.58
CA VAL A 104 2.10 18.11 -13.85
C VAL A 104 2.26 18.32 -15.35
N PRO A 105 3.14 19.23 -15.80
CA PRO A 105 3.45 19.31 -17.22
C PRO A 105 3.94 17.96 -17.75
N GLY A 106 3.28 17.45 -18.81
CA GLY A 106 3.60 16.16 -19.42
C GLY A 106 2.89 14.95 -18.78
N GLY A 107 1.97 15.12 -17.82
CA GLY A 107 1.19 14.00 -17.31
C GLY A 107 0.82 14.07 -15.83
N THR A 108 1.11 13.01 -15.10
CA THR A 108 0.76 12.86 -13.68
C THR A 108 1.97 12.43 -12.86
N ARG A 109 2.19 13.11 -11.74
CA ARG A 109 3.03 12.56 -10.66
C ARG A 109 2.18 11.65 -9.80
N LEU A 110 2.51 10.37 -9.78
CA LEU A 110 1.90 9.37 -8.91
C LEU A 110 2.83 9.10 -7.73
N THR A 111 2.34 9.32 -6.52
CA THR A 111 3.07 9.03 -5.29
C THR A 111 2.37 7.93 -4.53
N GLU A 112 3.06 6.81 -4.30
CA GLU A 112 2.62 5.77 -3.37
C GLU A 112 3.20 6.07 -1.99
N TYR A 113 2.38 5.98 -0.95
CA TYR A 113 2.80 6.24 0.42
C TYR A 113 2.30 5.17 1.38
N TRP A 114 3.05 4.99 2.44
CA TRP A 114 2.76 4.09 3.55
C TRP A 114 3.01 4.78 4.88
N GLN A 115 2.12 4.56 5.83
CA GLN A 115 2.26 5.01 7.21
C GLN A 115 2.05 3.83 8.15
N ASP A 116 2.98 3.60 9.07
CA ASP A 116 2.86 2.60 10.13
C ASP A 116 1.96 3.13 11.24
N LEU A 117 0.81 2.50 11.46
CA LEU A 117 -0.17 2.90 12.47
C LEU A 117 0.04 2.22 13.82
N ARG A 118 1.03 1.35 13.94
CA ARG A 118 1.30 0.58 15.18
C ARG A 118 1.94 1.42 16.29
N ARG A 119 2.30 2.65 16.01
CA ARG A 119 2.99 3.56 16.93
C ARG A 119 2.11 3.99 18.10
N ASP A 120 0.83 4.25 17.86
CA ASP A 120 -0.09 4.87 18.79
C ASP A 120 -1.03 3.88 19.52
N ASN A 121 -0.77 2.58 19.41
CA ASN A 121 -1.63 1.53 19.94
C ASN A 121 -0.93 0.78 21.09
N ARG A 122 -1.63 0.58 22.22
CA ARG A 122 -1.16 -0.29 23.32
C ARG A 122 -0.86 -1.72 22.87
N SER A 123 -1.51 -2.17 21.82
CA SER A 123 -1.30 -3.49 21.20
C SER A 123 -0.17 -3.50 20.15
N ALA A 124 0.54 -2.39 19.94
CA ALA A 124 1.55 -2.27 18.89
C ALA A 124 2.67 -3.31 19.01
N GLY A 125 3.11 -3.62 20.25
CA GLY A 125 4.10 -4.67 20.49
C GLY A 125 3.62 -6.05 20.07
N PHE A 126 2.37 -6.39 20.39
CA PHE A 126 1.74 -7.67 20.02
C PHE A 126 1.56 -7.77 18.50
N VAL A 127 1.04 -6.73 17.87
CA VAL A 127 0.88 -6.67 16.40
C VAL A 127 2.22 -6.77 15.69
N SER A 128 3.26 -6.14 16.21
CA SER A 128 4.63 -6.22 15.65
C SER A 128 5.23 -7.62 15.78
N LEU A 129 4.99 -8.30 16.90
CA LEU A 129 5.41 -9.68 17.12
C LEU A 129 4.69 -10.64 16.17
N LEU A 130 3.37 -10.50 16.02
CA LEU A 130 2.58 -11.27 15.05
C LEU A 130 3.05 -10.99 13.62
N GLY A 131 3.29 -9.74 13.27
CA GLY A 131 3.80 -9.35 11.96
C GLY A 131 5.11 -10.07 11.65
N ARG A 132 6.06 -10.11 12.58
CA ARG A 132 7.32 -10.85 12.43
C ARG A 132 7.10 -12.36 12.25
N ALA A 133 6.20 -12.94 13.04
CA ALA A 133 5.90 -14.37 12.97
C ALA A 133 5.24 -14.77 11.64
N PHE A 134 4.33 -13.95 11.11
CA PHE A 134 3.55 -14.26 9.90
C PHE A 134 4.18 -13.77 8.60
N THR A 135 4.93 -12.68 8.63
CA THR A 135 5.54 -12.08 7.41
C THR A 135 7.03 -12.33 7.29
N GLY A 136 7.69 -12.78 8.37
CA GLY A 136 9.14 -12.93 8.44
C GLY A 136 9.91 -11.62 8.49
N VAL A 137 9.24 -10.47 8.63
CA VAL A 137 9.83 -9.13 8.60
C VAL A 137 9.74 -8.46 9.96
N LYS A 138 10.87 -7.98 10.47
CA LYS A 138 10.89 -7.13 11.66
C LYS A 138 10.23 -5.79 11.35
N ALA A 139 9.50 -5.24 12.32
CA ALA A 139 8.82 -3.95 12.16
C ALA A 139 9.77 -2.80 11.77
N GLY A 140 11.01 -2.80 12.26
CA GLY A 140 12.03 -1.80 11.91
C GLY A 140 12.54 -1.87 10.48
N ASP A 141 12.47 -3.03 9.84
CA ASP A 141 12.95 -3.25 8.47
C ASP A 141 11.84 -3.00 7.43
N ARG A 142 10.60 -2.87 7.87
CA ARG A 142 9.43 -2.81 6.99
C ARG A 142 9.45 -1.60 6.04
N ALA A 143 9.89 -0.44 6.49
CA ALA A 143 9.94 0.76 5.66
C ALA A 143 10.86 0.58 4.43
N GLY A 144 12.04 0.01 4.62
CA GLY A 144 12.96 -0.27 3.51
C GLY A 144 12.38 -1.24 2.49
N ILE A 145 11.77 -2.33 2.96
CA ILE A 145 11.11 -3.32 2.10
C ILE A 145 9.94 -2.69 1.34
N ASN A 146 9.15 -1.84 2.00
CA ASN A 146 8.04 -1.15 1.37
C ASN A 146 8.52 -0.17 0.29
N ARG A 147 9.63 0.57 0.50
CA ARG A 147 10.20 1.44 -0.55
C ARG A 147 10.60 0.67 -1.80
N GLU A 148 11.25 -0.47 -1.65
CA GLU A 148 11.60 -1.32 -2.80
C GLU A 148 10.35 -1.83 -3.52
N GLY A 149 9.35 -2.27 -2.76
CA GLY A 149 8.06 -2.71 -3.28
C GLY A 149 7.31 -1.59 -4.02
N MET A 150 7.31 -0.37 -3.46
CA MET A 150 6.71 0.82 -4.10
C MET A 150 7.35 1.13 -5.44
N ARG A 151 8.68 1.11 -5.53
CA ARG A 151 9.39 1.33 -6.80
C ARG A 151 8.97 0.33 -7.86
N ALA A 152 8.94 -0.95 -7.52
CA ALA A 152 8.48 -2.01 -8.43
C ALA A 152 7.01 -1.82 -8.85
N THR A 153 6.14 -1.50 -7.90
CA THR A 153 4.72 -1.22 -8.13
C THR A 153 4.54 -0.05 -9.08
N LEU A 154 5.16 1.08 -8.80
CA LEU A 154 5.05 2.30 -9.59
C LEU A 154 5.55 2.12 -11.03
N GLU A 155 6.66 1.41 -11.24
CA GLU A 155 7.16 1.09 -12.57
C GLU A 155 6.20 0.20 -13.37
N ARG A 156 5.57 -0.77 -12.73
CA ARG A 156 4.57 -1.63 -13.38
C ARG A 156 3.30 -0.86 -13.74
N ILE A 157 2.82 0.01 -12.85
CA ILE A 157 1.68 0.89 -13.13
C ILE A 157 2.01 1.81 -14.31
N LYS A 158 3.17 2.49 -14.28
CA LYS A 158 3.64 3.36 -15.36
C LYS A 158 3.65 2.62 -16.70
N SER A 159 4.31 1.48 -16.76
CA SER A 159 4.42 0.67 -17.97
C SER A 159 3.04 0.21 -18.50
N THR A 160 2.08 -0.01 -17.62
CA THR A 160 0.74 -0.43 -18.01
C THR A 160 -0.10 0.73 -18.52
N VAL A 161 -0.04 1.88 -17.84
CA VAL A 161 -0.84 3.06 -18.18
C VAL A 161 -0.35 3.76 -19.46
N GLU A 162 0.96 3.76 -19.71
CA GLU A 162 1.56 4.41 -20.89
C GLU A 162 1.46 3.57 -22.19
N ARG A 163 0.99 2.34 -22.13
CA ARG A 163 0.70 1.53 -23.30
C ARG A 163 -0.61 1.98 -23.93
#